data_9b19c54bdfe85280f40989edea6e6a54
#
_entry.id   9b19c54bdfe85280f40989edea6e6a54
#
_cell.length_a   1.000
_cell.length_b   1.000
_cell.length_c   1.000
_cell.angle_alpha   90.00
_cell.angle_beta   90.00
_cell.angle_gamma   90.00
#
_symmetry.space_group_name_H-M   'P 1'
#
loop_
_entity.id
_entity.type
_entity.pdbx_description
1 polymer ?
#
loop_
_entity_poly.entity_id
_entity_poly.type
_entity_poly.pdbx_seq_one_letter_code
_entity_poly.pdbx_strand_id
1 'polypeptide(L)'
;ALISRGLTAQNEIDSVIQKNTGAYLANLYKVYNVIKPIRPLYSKKESRNARWQITDCYLRFYFRFIYANQSLVELGQYDLLKSVILRDYETFTGKTLEQYFTNKINEERQLTRIGGWWDRKGENEIDVIAVNDFENTCDFYEVKRQAGRINLLKLAEKVNNFKSAVKPVIDGYSIQTLGLSMNDM
;
A
#
# COMPACT_ATOMS: atom_id res chain seq x y z
N ALA A 1 13.17 9.17 2.36
CA ALA A 1 12.31 10.28 2.80
C ALA A 1 11.11 10.48 1.85
N LEU A 2 11.27 10.62 0.51
CA LEU A 2 10.15 10.88 -0.40
C LEU A 2 9.10 9.77 -0.38
N ILE A 3 9.55 8.51 -0.43
CA ILE A 3 8.66 7.32 -0.37
C ILE A 3 7.84 7.30 0.94
N SER A 4 8.43 7.67 2.07
CA SER A 4 7.71 7.73 3.35
C SER A 4 6.67 8.84 3.43
N ARG A 5 6.77 9.84 2.54
CA ARG A 5 5.82 10.95 2.39
C ARG A 5 4.73 10.68 1.35
N GLY A 6 4.74 9.51 0.69
CA GLY A 6 3.72 9.09 -0.26
C GLY A 6 4.11 9.25 -1.74
N LEU A 7 5.27 9.80 -2.07
CA LEU A 7 5.78 9.84 -3.44
C LEU A 7 6.39 8.47 -3.76
N THR A 8 5.57 7.58 -4.28
CA THR A 8 5.91 6.17 -4.42
C THR A 8 6.18 5.74 -5.85
N ALA A 9 5.68 6.47 -6.83
CA ALA A 9 5.99 6.21 -8.23
C ALA A 9 7.35 6.82 -8.61
N GLN A 10 8.12 6.14 -9.46
CA GLN A 10 9.45 6.61 -9.86
C GLN A 10 9.41 8.00 -10.50
N ASN A 11 8.43 8.25 -11.38
CA ASN A 11 8.28 9.54 -12.05
C ASN A 11 8.00 10.69 -11.07
N GLU A 12 7.27 10.45 -9.97
CA GLU A 12 7.06 11.44 -8.91
C GLU A 12 8.38 11.76 -8.20
N ILE A 13 9.17 10.72 -7.89
CA ILE A 13 10.49 10.88 -7.26
C ILE A 13 11.45 11.61 -8.20
N ASP A 14 11.50 11.21 -9.47
CA ASP A 14 12.32 11.84 -10.52
C ASP A 14 12.00 13.34 -10.66
N SER A 15 10.71 13.68 -10.63
CA SER A 15 10.23 15.07 -10.74
C SER A 15 10.72 15.95 -9.59
N VAL A 16 10.73 15.43 -8.34
CA VAL A 16 11.19 16.17 -7.17
C VAL A 16 12.71 16.30 -7.14
N ILE A 17 13.44 15.22 -7.48
CA ILE A 17 14.91 15.18 -7.45
C ILE A 17 15.51 15.84 -8.71
N GLN A 18 14.71 16.04 -9.75
CA GLN A 18 15.13 16.55 -11.08
C GLN A 18 16.23 15.69 -11.74
N LYS A 19 16.19 14.38 -11.50
CA LYS A 19 17.11 13.37 -12.04
C LYS A 19 16.40 12.04 -12.20
N ASN A 20 16.88 11.22 -13.15
CA ASN A 20 16.45 9.82 -13.22
C ASN A 20 16.98 9.05 -12.01
N THR A 21 16.09 8.56 -11.16
CA THR A 21 16.41 7.86 -9.92
C THR A 21 16.43 6.34 -10.05
N GLY A 22 16.18 5.78 -11.24
CA GLY A 22 16.03 4.35 -11.45
C GLY A 22 17.20 3.51 -10.92
N ALA A 23 18.46 3.94 -11.18
CA ALA A 23 19.65 3.25 -10.67
C ALA A 23 19.74 3.30 -9.13
N TYR A 24 19.40 4.44 -8.51
CA TYR A 24 19.40 4.58 -7.06
C TYR A 24 18.32 3.70 -6.40
N LEU A 25 17.12 3.68 -6.97
CA LEU A 25 16.03 2.83 -6.49
C LEU A 25 16.38 1.34 -6.65
N ALA A 26 17.03 0.97 -7.76
CA ALA A 26 17.52 -0.38 -7.98
C ALA A 26 18.57 -0.79 -6.93
N ASN A 27 19.49 0.09 -6.55
CA ASN A 27 20.48 -0.15 -5.50
C ASN A 27 19.83 -0.28 -4.11
N LEU A 28 18.90 0.63 -3.77
CA LEU A 28 18.15 0.56 -2.51
C LEU A 28 17.34 -0.74 -2.37
N TYR A 29 16.85 -1.28 -3.48
CA TYR A 29 16.14 -2.55 -3.53
C TYR A 29 17.07 -3.75 -3.51
N LYS A 30 18.03 -3.83 -4.47
CA LYS A 30 18.81 -5.06 -4.72
C LYS A 30 20.00 -5.22 -3.77
N VAL A 31 20.62 -4.10 -3.36
CA VAL A 31 21.83 -4.11 -2.55
C VAL A 31 21.50 -3.91 -1.08
N TYR A 32 20.70 -2.89 -0.77
CA TYR A 32 20.41 -2.52 0.62
C TYR A 32 19.14 -3.15 1.18
N ASN A 33 18.25 -3.66 0.32
CA ASN A 33 16.97 -4.28 0.69
C ASN A 33 16.07 -3.40 1.61
N VAL A 34 16.21 -2.07 1.50
CA VAL A 34 15.45 -1.12 2.33
C VAL A 34 14.13 -0.69 1.70
N ILE A 35 13.96 -0.94 0.39
CA ILE A 35 12.71 -0.71 -0.32
C ILE A 35 12.39 -1.92 -1.20
N LYS A 36 11.11 -2.07 -1.56
CA LYS A 36 10.65 -3.05 -2.55
C LYS A 36 9.67 -2.41 -3.54
N PRO A 37 9.68 -2.85 -4.81
CA PRO A 37 8.64 -2.47 -5.74
C PRO A 37 7.37 -3.28 -5.45
N ILE A 38 6.24 -2.62 -5.30
CA ILE A 38 4.91 -3.24 -5.27
C ILE A 38 4.21 -2.95 -6.58
N ARG A 39 3.40 -3.90 -7.05
CA ARG A 39 2.66 -3.79 -8.30
C ARG A 39 1.20 -4.16 -8.08
N PRO A 40 0.29 -3.57 -8.84
CA PRO A 40 -1.10 -4.00 -8.81
C PRO A 40 -1.20 -5.49 -9.15
N LEU A 41 -2.06 -6.20 -8.47
CA LEU A 41 -2.33 -7.60 -8.77
C LEU A 41 -2.73 -7.73 -10.25
N TYR A 42 -2.29 -8.79 -10.93
CA TYR A 42 -2.46 -9.04 -12.37
C TYR A 42 -1.77 -8.03 -13.32
N SER A 43 -0.96 -7.12 -12.82
CA SER A 43 -0.15 -6.28 -13.71
C SER A 43 1.00 -7.07 -14.34
N LYS A 44 1.41 -6.68 -15.56
CA LYS A 44 2.62 -7.25 -16.20
C LYS A 44 3.87 -6.89 -15.40
N LYS A 45 4.89 -7.77 -15.43
CA LYS A 45 6.17 -7.53 -14.72
C LYS A 45 6.85 -6.23 -15.13
N GLU A 46 6.72 -5.84 -16.40
CA GLU A 46 7.30 -4.62 -16.98
C GLU A 46 6.41 -3.40 -16.81
N SER A 47 5.30 -3.52 -16.09
CA SER A 47 4.36 -2.42 -15.89
C SER A 47 5.05 -1.26 -15.18
N ARG A 48 4.92 -0.07 -15.75
CA ARG A 48 5.37 1.20 -15.13
C ARG A 48 4.49 1.65 -13.96
N ASN A 49 3.38 0.93 -13.70
CA ASN A 49 2.47 1.19 -12.59
C ASN A 49 2.97 0.56 -11.27
N ALA A 50 4.29 0.45 -11.10
CA ALA A 50 4.90 0.01 -9.86
C ALA A 50 5.07 1.19 -8.88
N ARG A 51 4.83 0.92 -7.61
CA ARG A 51 5.08 1.85 -6.50
C ARG A 51 6.21 1.32 -5.64
N TRP A 52 7.03 2.20 -5.10
CA TRP A 52 8.10 1.84 -4.16
C TRP A 52 7.59 1.90 -2.72
N GLN A 53 7.93 0.92 -1.93
CA GLN A 53 7.57 0.83 -0.52
C GLN A 53 8.82 0.59 0.32
N ILE A 54 8.95 1.31 1.44
CA ILE A 54 9.96 1.02 2.45
C ILE A 54 9.56 -0.28 3.16
N THR A 55 10.49 -1.23 3.25
CA THR A 55 10.24 -2.57 3.80
C THR A 55 10.09 -2.57 5.32
N ASP A 56 10.86 -1.74 5.98
CA ASP A 56 10.95 -1.64 7.44
C ASP A 56 10.04 -0.53 7.99
N CYS A 57 9.19 -0.88 8.97
CA CYS A 57 8.25 0.07 9.59
C CYS A 57 8.96 1.17 10.39
N TYR A 58 10.09 0.86 11.04
CA TYR A 58 10.86 1.86 11.79
C TYR A 58 11.48 2.88 10.84
N LEU A 59 12.12 2.44 9.74
CA LEU A 59 12.66 3.34 8.73
C LEU A 59 11.58 4.20 8.10
N ARG A 60 10.38 3.65 7.88
CA ARG A 60 9.24 4.40 7.36
C ARG A 60 8.80 5.49 8.35
N PHE A 61 8.71 5.17 9.65
CA PHE A 61 8.41 6.12 10.73
C PHE A 61 9.49 7.19 10.83
N TYR A 62 10.76 6.76 10.90
CA TYR A 62 11.91 7.65 11.01
C TYR A 62 11.96 8.69 9.89
N PHE A 63 11.88 8.27 8.64
CA PHE A 63 11.91 9.19 7.50
C PHE A 63 10.65 10.05 7.38
N ARG A 64 9.51 9.58 7.84
CA ARG A 64 8.25 10.33 7.79
C ARG A 64 8.23 11.44 8.83
N PHE A 65 8.65 11.15 10.05
CA PHE A 65 8.44 12.03 11.19
C PHE A 65 9.74 12.63 11.76
N ILE A 66 10.77 11.83 11.96
CA ILE A 66 12.00 12.29 12.62
C ILE A 66 12.89 13.05 11.63
N TYR A 67 13.28 12.39 10.56
CA TYR A 67 14.14 13.01 9.53
C TYR A 67 13.48 14.22 8.88
N ALA A 68 12.19 14.16 8.63
CA ALA A 68 11.44 15.26 8.01
C ALA A 68 11.34 16.51 8.91
N ASN A 69 11.54 16.36 10.22
CA ASN A 69 11.44 17.41 11.23
C ASN A 69 12.72 17.49 12.08
N GLN A 70 13.88 17.23 11.47
CA GLN A 70 15.17 17.16 12.15
C GLN A 70 15.47 18.44 12.93
N SER A 71 15.07 19.60 12.43
CA SER A 71 15.24 20.88 13.14
C SER A 71 14.52 20.91 14.49
N LEU A 72 13.33 20.30 14.61
CA LEU A 72 12.62 20.20 15.89
C LEU A 72 13.37 19.31 16.87
N VAL A 73 14.00 18.25 16.38
CA VAL A 73 14.82 17.34 17.20
C VAL A 73 16.07 18.07 17.70
N GLU A 74 16.78 18.78 16.81
CA GLU A 74 18.00 19.53 17.15
C GLU A 74 17.74 20.68 18.15
N LEU A 75 16.56 21.30 18.08
CA LEU A 75 16.12 22.36 19.00
C LEU A 75 15.49 21.81 20.29
N GLY A 76 15.36 20.49 20.46
CA GLY A 76 14.71 19.89 21.63
C GLY A 76 13.20 20.13 21.70
N GLN A 77 12.54 20.52 20.59
CA GLN A 77 11.12 20.86 20.52
C GLN A 77 10.24 19.59 20.38
N TYR A 78 10.35 18.68 21.35
CA TYR A 78 9.72 17.36 21.28
C TYR A 78 8.18 17.41 21.34
N ASP A 79 7.59 18.39 22.02
CA ASP A 79 6.14 18.55 22.09
C ASP A 79 5.56 18.95 20.72
N LEU A 80 6.25 19.80 19.97
CA LEU A 80 5.88 20.14 18.61
C LEU A 80 6.03 18.91 17.68
N LEU A 81 7.13 18.16 17.82
CA LEU A 81 7.32 16.93 17.06
C LEU A 81 6.22 15.90 17.34
N LYS A 82 5.84 15.72 18.62
CA LYS A 82 4.72 14.87 19.04
C LYS A 82 3.41 15.31 18.39
N SER A 83 3.15 16.61 18.34
CA SER A 83 1.94 17.16 17.71
C SER A 83 1.90 16.86 16.21
N VAL A 84 3.03 16.96 15.50
CA VAL A 84 3.15 16.58 14.08
C VAL A 84 2.87 15.08 13.88
N ILE A 85 3.44 14.24 14.75
CA ILE A 85 3.22 12.78 14.69
C ILE A 85 1.75 12.46 14.88
N LEU A 86 1.10 13.00 15.93
CA LEU A 86 -0.30 12.74 16.25
C LEU A 86 -1.24 13.18 15.13
N ARG A 87 -0.98 14.34 14.52
CA ARG A 87 -1.77 14.84 13.38
C ARG A 87 -1.80 13.87 12.21
N ASP A 88 -0.65 13.30 11.86
CA ASP A 88 -0.48 12.49 10.64
C ASP A 88 -0.54 10.97 10.92
N TYR A 89 -0.69 10.58 12.18
CA TYR A 89 -0.58 9.18 12.63
C TYR A 89 -1.62 8.25 11.99
N GLU A 90 -2.86 8.70 11.84
CA GLU A 90 -3.91 7.88 11.20
C GLU A 90 -3.55 7.53 9.75
N THR A 91 -3.10 8.52 8.98
CA THR A 91 -2.69 8.31 7.59
C THR A 91 -1.46 7.40 7.49
N PHE A 92 -0.48 7.60 8.38
CA PHE A 92 0.72 6.78 8.43
C PHE A 92 0.41 5.31 8.74
N THR A 93 -0.43 5.07 9.74
CA THR A 93 -0.75 3.70 10.20
C THR A 93 -1.73 2.97 9.29
N GLY A 94 -2.47 3.66 8.41
CA GLY A 94 -3.34 3.03 7.42
C GLY A 94 -2.60 1.98 6.58
N LYS A 95 -1.47 2.35 5.99
CA LYS A 95 -0.64 1.42 5.21
C LYS A 95 -0.01 0.28 6.04
N THR A 96 0.22 0.51 7.33
CA THR A 96 0.69 -0.56 8.24
C THR A 96 -0.42 -1.58 8.48
N LEU A 97 -1.64 -1.11 8.66
CA LEU A 97 -2.81 -1.95 8.88
C LEU A 97 -3.14 -2.79 7.64
N GLU A 98 -3.06 -2.20 6.44
CA GLU A 98 -3.20 -2.95 5.17
C GLU A 98 -2.15 -4.07 5.06
N GLN A 99 -0.89 -3.79 5.40
CA GLN A 99 0.17 -4.79 5.39
C GLN A 99 -0.06 -5.88 6.44
N TYR A 100 -0.50 -5.51 7.64
CA TYR A 100 -0.84 -6.46 8.70
C TYR A 100 -1.92 -7.45 8.23
N PHE A 101 -3.04 -6.95 7.69
CA PHE A 101 -4.10 -7.83 7.21
C PHE A 101 -3.68 -8.64 5.98
N THR A 102 -2.87 -8.09 5.08
CA THR A 102 -2.30 -8.86 3.97
C THR A 102 -1.51 -10.06 4.48
N ASN A 103 -0.67 -9.87 5.49
CA ASN A 103 0.11 -10.95 6.09
C ASN A 103 -0.79 -11.95 6.81
N LYS A 104 -1.71 -11.47 7.67
CA LYS A 104 -2.65 -12.31 8.42
C LYS A 104 -3.48 -13.20 7.50
N ILE A 105 -4.09 -12.62 6.45
CA ILE A 105 -4.88 -13.38 5.46
C ILE A 105 -4.01 -14.43 4.75
N ASN A 106 -2.76 -14.08 4.41
CA ASN A 106 -1.84 -15.01 3.75
C ASN A 106 -1.39 -16.15 4.65
N GLU A 107 -1.31 -15.94 5.96
CA GLU A 107 -0.96 -16.96 6.95
C GLU A 107 -2.13 -17.90 7.27
N GLU A 108 -3.35 -17.35 7.30
CA GLU A 108 -4.56 -18.09 7.71
C GLU A 108 -5.24 -18.85 6.56
N ARG A 109 -4.92 -18.52 5.29
CA ARG A 109 -5.61 -19.05 4.10
C ARG A 109 -4.66 -19.62 3.07
N GLN A 110 -5.09 -20.65 2.39
CA GLN A 110 -4.41 -21.15 1.18
C GLN A 110 -4.76 -20.26 -0.01
N LEU A 111 -3.78 -19.51 -0.49
CA LEU A 111 -3.95 -18.55 -1.56
C LEU A 111 -2.94 -18.80 -2.69
N THR A 112 -3.36 -18.53 -3.91
CA THR A 112 -2.47 -18.53 -5.07
C THR A 112 -1.88 -17.14 -5.32
N ARG A 113 -2.63 -16.09 -4.95
CA ARG A 113 -2.18 -14.69 -5.06
C ARG A 113 -2.80 -13.85 -3.94
N ILE A 114 -2.02 -12.87 -3.49
CA ILE A 114 -2.50 -11.84 -2.57
C ILE A 114 -1.80 -10.51 -2.86
N GLY A 115 -2.52 -9.39 -2.77
CA GLY A 115 -1.95 -8.05 -2.96
C GLY A 115 -3.01 -7.00 -3.16
N GLY A 116 -2.59 -5.75 -3.30
CA GLY A 116 -3.47 -4.64 -3.65
C GLY A 116 -3.65 -4.49 -5.16
N TRP A 117 -4.60 -3.67 -5.54
CA TRP A 117 -4.77 -3.25 -6.93
C TRP A 117 -5.08 -1.76 -7.01
N TRP A 118 -4.56 -1.12 -8.04
CA TRP A 118 -4.86 0.27 -8.40
C TRP A 118 -4.80 0.44 -9.91
N ASP A 119 -5.64 1.33 -10.42
CA ASP A 119 -5.64 1.66 -11.83
C ASP A 119 -4.45 2.57 -12.18
N ARG A 120 -4.30 2.87 -13.46
CA ARG A 120 -3.18 3.66 -13.98
C ARG A 120 -3.18 5.11 -13.50
N LYS A 121 -4.37 5.63 -13.18
CA LYS A 121 -4.56 7.01 -12.71
C LYS A 121 -4.48 7.11 -11.18
N GLY A 122 -4.59 5.99 -10.47
CA GLY A 122 -4.68 5.94 -9.01
C GLY A 122 -6.04 6.39 -8.46
N GLU A 123 -7.06 6.46 -9.31
CA GLU A 123 -8.42 6.84 -8.91
C GLU A 123 -9.17 5.69 -8.24
N ASN A 124 -8.86 4.45 -8.65
CA ASN A 124 -9.43 3.24 -8.09
C ASN A 124 -8.33 2.43 -7.42
N GLU A 125 -8.45 2.22 -6.12
CA GLU A 125 -7.52 1.41 -5.33
C GLU A 125 -8.31 0.43 -4.46
N ILE A 126 -7.89 -0.85 -4.44
CA ILE A 126 -8.40 -1.90 -3.57
C ILE A 126 -7.27 -2.31 -2.65
N ASP A 127 -7.51 -2.26 -1.35
CA ASP A 127 -6.48 -2.39 -0.34
C ASP A 127 -5.87 -3.81 -0.32
N VAL A 128 -6.71 -4.85 -0.31
CA VAL A 128 -6.26 -6.26 -0.38
C VAL A 128 -7.22 -7.07 -1.26
N ILE A 129 -6.64 -7.92 -2.10
CA ILE A 129 -7.32 -8.94 -2.91
C ILE A 129 -6.67 -10.27 -2.60
N ALA A 130 -7.44 -11.26 -2.20
CA ALA A 130 -7.00 -12.62 -1.91
C ALA A 130 -7.62 -13.59 -2.91
N VAL A 131 -6.79 -14.36 -3.61
CA VAL A 131 -7.23 -15.25 -4.70
C VAL A 131 -6.80 -16.67 -4.42
N ASN A 132 -7.72 -17.61 -4.63
CA ASN A 132 -7.43 -19.03 -4.72
C ASN A 132 -7.93 -19.55 -6.08
N ASP A 133 -7.00 -19.79 -7.00
CA ASP A 133 -7.31 -20.26 -8.36
C ASP A 133 -7.80 -21.71 -8.36
N PHE A 134 -7.50 -22.52 -7.33
CA PHE A 134 -7.96 -23.90 -7.24
C PHE A 134 -9.44 -23.99 -6.83
N GLU A 135 -9.88 -23.07 -5.98
CA GLU A 135 -11.26 -22.99 -5.50
C GLU A 135 -12.11 -22.00 -6.31
N ASN A 136 -11.51 -21.30 -7.27
CA ASN A 136 -12.12 -20.21 -8.02
C ASN A 136 -12.75 -19.16 -7.09
N THR A 137 -12.02 -18.71 -6.06
CA THR A 137 -12.45 -17.68 -5.13
C THR A 137 -11.58 -16.43 -5.25
N CYS A 138 -12.20 -15.25 -5.13
CA CYS A 138 -11.53 -13.97 -5.17
C CYS A 138 -12.21 -13.00 -4.19
N ASP A 139 -11.56 -12.74 -3.07
CA ASP A 139 -12.08 -11.89 -2.01
C ASP A 139 -11.41 -10.53 -2.01
N PHE A 140 -12.21 -9.49 -1.86
CA PHE A 140 -11.81 -8.10 -1.90
C PHE A 140 -12.02 -7.44 -0.54
N TYR A 141 -11.00 -6.79 -0.02
CA TYR A 141 -11.04 -6.18 1.31
C TYR A 141 -10.81 -4.68 1.23
N GLU A 142 -11.65 -3.92 1.94
CA GLU A 142 -11.39 -2.54 2.31
C GLU A 142 -10.88 -2.52 3.76
N VAL A 143 -9.71 -1.92 3.97
CA VAL A 143 -9.06 -1.84 5.29
C VAL A 143 -9.16 -0.42 5.82
N LYS A 144 -9.77 -0.24 6.98
CA LYS A 144 -9.87 1.07 7.65
C LYS A 144 -9.55 0.92 9.14
N ARG A 145 -8.98 1.96 9.74
CA ARG A 145 -8.75 1.96 11.21
C ARG A 145 -10.04 1.82 12.00
N GLN A 146 -11.09 2.50 11.57
CA GLN A 146 -12.40 2.52 12.22
C GLN A 146 -13.42 1.79 11.33
N ALA A 147 -14.12 0.81 11.90
CA ALA A 147 -15.13 0.02 11.18
C ALA A 147 -16.21 0.91 10.53
N GLY A 148 -16.62 2.00 11.18
CA GLY A 148 -17.62 2.93 10.64
C GLY A 148 -17.17 3.72 9.40
N ARG A 149 -15.88 3.63 9.00
CA ARG A 149 -15.36 4.25 7.77
C ARG A 149 -15.30 3.27 6.59
N ILE A 150 -15.66 2.01 6.79
CA ILE A 150 -15.72 1.00 5.74
C ILE A 150 -16.95 1.26 4.87
N ASN A 151 -16.75 1.30 3.55
CA ASN A 151 -17.83 1.50 2.58
C ASN A 151 -17.83 0.38 1.54
N LEU A 152 -18.60 -0.68 1.82
CA LEU A 152 -18.69 -1.84 0.95
C LEU A 152 -19.35 -1.54 -0.40
N LEU A 153 -20.25 -0.56 -0.49
CA LEU A 153 -20.85 -0.14 -1.77
C LEU A 153 -19.77 0.45 -2.69
N LYS A 154 -18.94 1.35 -2.14
CA LYS A 154 -17.82 1.92 -2.89
C LYS A 154 -16.77 0.87 -3.24
N LEU A 155 -16.54 -0.12 -2.37
CA LEU A 155 -15.67 -1.25 -2.68
C LEU A 155 -16.23 -2.06 -3.85
N ALA A 156 -17.55 -2.34 -3.88
CA ALA A 156 -18.18 -3.06 -4.97
C ALA A 156 -18.05 -2.34 -6.33
N GLU A 157 -18.12 -1.00 -6.35
CA GLU A 157 -17.85 -0.20 -7.55
C GLU A 157 -16.41 -0.38 -8.04
N LYS A 158 -15.44 -0.32 -7.13
CA LYS A 158 -14.02 -0.56 -7.45
C LYS A 158 -13.76 -1.97 -7.96
N VAL A 159 -14.46 -2.97 -7.40
CA VAL A 159 -14.42 -4.38 -7.86
C VAL A 159 -14.93 -4.50 -9.29
N ASN A 160 -16.00 -3.78 -9.68
CA ASN A 160 -16.48 -3.76 -11.05
C ASN A 160 -15.44 -3.16 -12.01
N ASN A 161 -14.75 -2.09 -11.60
CA ASN A 161 -13.65 -1.51 -12.38
C ASN A 161 -12.48 -2.50 -12.51
N PHE A 162 -12.12 -3.18 -11.43
CA PHE A 162 -11.12 -4.24 -11.45
C PHE A 162 -11.49 -5.37 -12.40
N LYS A 163 -12.72 -5.91 -12.31
CA LYS A 163 -13.23 -6.95 -13.22
C LYS A 163 -13.13 -6.54 -14.68
N SER A 164 -13.45 -5.30 -14.99
CA SER A 164 -13.35 -4.77 -16.35
C SER A 164 -11.90 -4.73 -16.86
N ALA A 165 -10.94 -4.46 -15.97
CA ALA A 165 -9.51 -4.39 -16.29
C ALA A 165 -8.87 -5.78 -16.46
N VAL A 166 -9.32 -6.81 -15.72
CA VAL A 166 -8.70 -8.16 -15.66
C VAL A 166 -9.68 -9.28 -16.08
N LYS A 167 -10.72 -8.95 -16.81
CA LYS A 167 -11.90 -9.75 -17.12
C LYS A 167 -11.67 -11.23 -17.43
N PRO A 168 -10.69 -11.66 -18.25
CA PRO A 168 -10.58 -13.10 -18.56
C PRO A 168 -10.00 -13.93 -17.41
N VAL A 169 -9.43 -13.32 -16.38
CA VAL A 169 -8.65 -14.04 -15.36
C VAL A 169 -9.47 -14.48 -14.17
N ILE A 170 -10.57 -13.77 -13.87
CA ILE A 170 -11.45 -14.04 -12.71
C ILE A 170 -12.89 -14.33 -13.13
N ASP A 171 -13.09 -14.64 -14.40
CA ASP A 171 -14.41 -15.01 -14.89
C ASP A 171 -14.85 -16.35 -14.28
N GLY A 172 -16.06 -16.39 -13.73
CA GLY A 172 -16.58 -17.57 -13.04
C GLY A 172 -16.11 -17.75 -11.58
N TYR A 173 -15.32 -16.80 -11.01
CA TYR A 173 -14.93 -16.89 -9.59
C TYR A 173 -16.07 -16.46 -8.67
N SER A 174 -16.18 -17.16 -7.54
CA SER A 174 -16.99 -16.69 -6.39
C SER A 174 -16.30 -15.46 -5.79
N ILE A 175 -17.07 -14.39 -5.60
CA ILE A 175 -16.54 -13.08 -5.20
C ILE A 175 -17.21 -12.63 -3.92
N GLN A 176 -16.39 -12.21 -2.95
CA GLN A 176 -16.83 -11.57 -1.71
C GLN A 176 -16.21 -10.19 -1.56
N THR A 177 -16.93 -9.27 -0.93
CA THR A 177 -16.43 -7.95 -0.52
C THR A 177 -16.54 -7.84 0.99
N LEU A 178 -15.42 -7.55 1.65
CA LEU A 178 -15.27 -7.61 3.10
C LEU A 178 -14.62 -6.33 3.61
N GLY A 179 -14.97 -5.94 4.82
CA GLY A 179 -14.33 -4.81 5.52
C GLY A 179 -13.51 -5.32 6.67
N LEU A 180 -12.30 -4.76 6.85
CA LEU A 180 -11.43 -5.06 7.98
C LEU A 180 -11.02 -3.78 8.70
N SER A 181 -10.99 -3.84 10.01
CA SER A 181 -10.64 -2.70 10.87
C SER A 181 -9.76 -3.12 12.04
N MET A 182 -9.38 -2.18 12.89
CA MET A 182 -8.65 -2.52 14.12
C MET A 182 -9.42 -3.43 15.08
N ASN A 183 -10.73 -3.58 14.90
CA ASN A 183 -11.54 -4.51 15.71
C ASN A 183 -11.34 -5.97 15.28
N ASP A 184 -10.73 -6.21 14.11
CA ASP A 184 -10.54 -7.54 13.51
C ASP A 184 -9.07 -8.04 13.65
N MET A 185 -8.28 -7.33 14.46
CA MET A 185 -6.87 -7.65 14.73
C MET A 185 -6.72 -8.83 15.67
#